data_c537e6de9182c5594d2efa2d7e73d9d6
#
_entry.id   c537e6de9182c5594d2efa2d7e73d9d6
#
_cell.length_a   1.000
_cell.length_b   1.000
_cell.length_c   1.000
_cell.angle_alpha   90.00
_cell.angle_beta   90.00
_cell.angle_gamma   90.00
#
_symmetry.space_group_name_H-M   'P 1'
#
loop_
_entity.id
_entity.type
_entity.pdbx_description
1 polymer ?
#
loop_
_entity_poly.entity_id
_entity_poly.type
_entity_poly.pdbx_seq_one_letter_code
_entity_poly.pdbx_strand_id
1 'polypeptide(L)'
;MKENFKSGFATLIGRPNVGKSTLMNQLIGQKIAITSNKPQTTRNRIQTVLTTEEGQIVFVDTPGIHKAKNKLGEYMVNIAERSLNEVDVVLWLVEPSTFIGAGEKHIIEQLKKVKTPVVLVINKIDMVKKEEILTFIDAYRTEYDFAAIVPVSARNGENTDELVKVILQYLPYGPQFYDEETVTDQPERQIVAELIREKALHCLQDEIPHGIAVAIDRMKMEKRVMNIDATIICERDSHKGIIIGKQGSMLKKIGSTARYEIERMLDCKVNLKLWVKVQKNWRDSDFLMKNFGYRQDEY
;
A
#
# COMPACT_ATOMS: atom_id res chain seq x y z
N MET A 1 -3.77 29.07 -14.66
CA MET A 1 -4.15 28.29 -13.45
C MET A 1 -5.67 28.34 -13.36
N LYS A 2 -6.34 27.21 -13.13
CA LYS A 2 -7.80 27.21 -12.89
C LYS A 2 -8.01 27.90 -11.52
N GLU A 3 -8.80 28.95 -11.46
CA GLU A 3 -8.97 29.79 -10.25
C GLU A 3 -9.46 29.06 -8.99
N ASN A 4 -9.98 27.85 -9.13
CA ASN A 4 -10.55 27.04 -8.05
C ASN A 4 -9.91 25.64 -7.94
N PHE A 5 -8.68 25.45 -8.41
CA PHE A 5 -8.02 24.17 -8.34
C PHE A 5 -7.49 23.88 -6.92
N LYS A 6 -7.76 22.68 -6.42
CA LYS A 6 -7.32 22.24 -5.09
C LYS A 6 -6.23 21.18 -5.21
N SER A 7 -5.24 21.27 -4.37
CA SER A 7 -4.17 20.27 -4.34
C SER A 7 -3.66 20.03 -2.92
N GLY A 8 -3.42 18.78 -2.58
CA GLY A 8 -2.96 18.42 -1.26
C GLY A 8 -2.70 16.94 -1.09
N PHE A 9 -2.33 16.57 0.13
CA PHE A 9 -1.92 15.24 0.52
C PHE A 9 -2.99 14.55 1.37
N ALA A 10 -3.26 13.27 1.07
CA ALA A 10 -4.17 12.43 1.84
C ALA A 10 -3.46 11.13 2.24
N THR A 11 -3.45 10.79 3.54
CA THR A 11 -2.88 9.50 3.98
C THR A 11 -3.97 8.47 4.29
N LEU A 12 -3.67 7.21 3.98
CA LEU A 12 -4.56 6.08 4.28
C LEU A 12 -4.02 5.33 5.50
N ILE A 13 -4.79 5.31 6.57
CA ILE A 13 -4.46 4.53 7.76
C ILE A 13 -5.53 3.49 8.04
N GLY A 14 -5.22 2.53 8.90
CA GLY A 14 -6.13 1.47 9.30
C GLY A 14 -5.39 0.17 9.56
N ARG A 15 -6.09 -0.80 10.12
CA ARG A 15 -5.53 -2.14 10.38
C ARG A 15 -5.04 -2.81 9.10
N PRO A 16 -4.17 -3.82 9.21
CA PRO A 16 -3.87 -4.68 8.07
C PRO A 16 -5.16 -5.27 7.46
N ASN A 17 -5.19 -5.40 6.14
CA ASN A 17 -6.26 -6.05 5.36
C ASN A 17 -7.61 -5.33 5.29
N VAL A 18 -7.75 -4.13 5.81
CA VAL A 18 -8.97 -3.31 5.65
C VAL A 18 -9.19 -2.79 4.24
N GLY A 19 -8.20 -2.94 3.34
CA GLY A 19 -8.31 -2.60 1.91
C GLY A 19 -7.68 -1.28 1.51
N LYS A 20 -6.70 -0.72 2.26
CA LYS A 20 -6.01 0.54 1.93
C LYS A 20 -5.43 0.55 0.51
N SER A 21 -4.54 -0.37 0.20
CA SER A 21 -3.91 -0.45 -1.13
C SER A 21 -4.90 -0.81 -2.24
N THR A 22 -5.98 -1.54 -1.92
CA THR A 22 -7.07 -1.81 -2.88
C THR A 22 -7.82 -0.53 -3.22
N LEU A 23 -8.17 0.27 -2.21
CA LEU A 23 -8.84 1.55 -2.41
C LEU A 23 -7.96 2.50 -3.22
N MET A 24 -6.68 2.60 -2.88
CA MET A 24 -5.75 3.45 -3.61
C MET A 24 -5.64 3.06 -5.08
N ASN A 25 -5.44 1.77 -5.40
CA ASN A 25 -5.41 1.28 -6.77
C ASN A 25 -6.74 1.53 -7.52
N GLN A 26 -7.89 1.41 -6.83
CA GLN A 26 -9.20 1.70 -7.41
C GLN A 26 -9.36 3.18 -7.77
N LEU A 27 -8.95 4.09 -6.87
CA LEU A 27 -9.01 5.53 -7.09
C LEU A 27 -8.11 5.99 -8.25
N ILE A 28 -6.93 5.39 -8.37
CA ILE A 28 -5.96 5.69 -9.44
C ILE A 28 -6.32 5.02 -10.77
N GLY A 29 -7.12 3.95 -10.75
CA GLY A 29 -7.43 3.15 -11.94
C GLY A 29 -6.28 2.26 -12.42
N GLN A 30 -5.19 2.18 -11.66
CA GLN A 30 -3.99 1.38 -11.99
C GLN A 30 -3.47 0.64 -10.76
N LYS A 31 -2.79 -0.49 -10.99
CA LYS A 31 -2.19 -1.29 -9.93
C LYS A 31 -0.76 -0.79 -9.62
N ILE A 32 -0.65 0.13 -8.68
CA ILE A 32 0.62 0.68 -8.18
C ILE A 32 1.01 0.00 -6.86
N ALA A 33 0.10 -0.04 -5.90
CA ALA A 33 0.34 -0.69 -4.62
C ALA A 33 0.00 -2.18 -4.67
N ILE A 34 0.83 -2.99 -4.03
CA ILE A 34 0.58 -4.42 -3.91
C ILE A 34 -0.52 -4.72 -2.91
N THR A 35 -1.27 -5.79 -3.16
CA THR A 35 -2.37 -6.23 -2.31
C THR A 35 -2.17 -7.66 -1.83
N SER A 36 -2.45 -7.93 -0.55
CA SER A 36 -2.41 -9.27 0.00
C SER A 36 -3.25 -9.36 1.28
N ASN A 37 -3.75 -10.55 1.58
CA ASN A 37 -4.41 -10.83 2.85
C ASN A 37 -3.42 -11.01 4.03
N LYS A 38 -2.12 -10.83 3.80
CA LYS A 38 -1.09 -10.99 4.82
C LYS A 38 -0.74 -9.66 5.46
N PRO A 39 -0.44 -9.63 6.78
CA PRO A 39 0.05 -8.41 7.41
C PRO A 39 1.41 -7.99 6.83
N GLN A 40 1.74 -6.70 6.96
CA GLN A 40 2.96 -6.10 6.42
C GLN A 40 3.07 -6.21 4.87
N THR A 41 1.94 -6.10 4.17
CA THR A 41 1.91 -6.05 2.70
C THR A 41 2.58 -4.78 2.22
N THR A 42 2.14 -3.61 2.63
CA THR A 42 2.82 -2.33 2.39
C THR A 42 3.93 -2.15 3.41
N ARG A 43 5.15 -1.87 2.97
CA ARG A 43 6.32 -1.65 3.84
C ARG A 43 6.94 -0.28 3.68
N ASN A 44 6.87 0.30 2.49
CA ASN A 44 7.36 1.64 2.18
C ASN A 44 6.19 2.62 2.11
N ARG A 45 6.49 3.91 2.25
CA ARG A 45 5.59 4.98 1.85
C ARG A 45 5.48 4.94 0.31
N ILE A 46 4.27 4.86 -0.20
CA ILE A 46 4.00 4.90 -1.64
C ILE A 46 3.15 6.14 -1.88
N GLN A 47 3.61 7.01 -2.77
CA GLN A 47 2.81 8.14 -3.23
C GLN A 47 2.17 7.80 -4.56
N THR A 48 0.88 8.07 -4.66
CA THR A 48 0.13 8.00 -5.91
C THR A 48 -0.66 9.26 -6.12
N VAL A 49 -0.81 9.66 -7.36
CA VAL A 49 -1.40 10.94 -7.74
C VAL A 49 -2.69 10.70 -8.51
N LEU A 50 -3.76 11.30 -8.02
CA LEU A 50 -5.03 11.39 -8.73
C LEU A 50 -5.25 12.83 -9.16
N THR A 51 -5.24 13.07 -10.47
CA THR A 51 -5.57 14.37 -11.05
C THR A 51 -6.98 14.35 -11.62
N THR A 52 -7.78 15.31 -11.25
CA THR A 52 -9.16 15.53 -11.73
C THR A 52 -9.29 16.95 -12.29
N GLU A 53 -10.44 17.29 -12.84
CA GLU A 53 -10.71 18.67 -13.28
C GLU A 53 -10.75 19.67 -12.11
N GLU A 54 -11.10 19.24 -10.91
CA GLU A 54 -11.30 20.09 -9.74
C GLU A 54 -10.06 20.16 -8.84
N GLY A 55 -9.15 19.17 -8.92
CA GLY A 55 -7.98 19.14 -8.06
C GLY A 55 -7.06 17.96 -8.28
N GLN A 56 -5.95 17.98 -7.52
CA GLN A 56 -4.96 16.91 -7.49
C GLN A 56 -4.80 16.41 -6.05
N ILE A 57 -5.01 15.11 -5.86
CA ILE A 57 -4.85 14.43 -4.58
C ILE A 57 -3.59 13.58 -4.64
N VAL A 58 -2.63 13.84 -3.76
CA VAL A 58 -1.47 12.98 -3.58
C VAL A 58 -1.76 12.02 -2.42
N PHE A 59 -2.10 10.79 -2.76
CA PHE A 59 -2.30 9.75 -1.75
C PHE A 59 -0.98 9.21 -1.23
N VAL A 60 -0.90 9.08 0.08
CA VAL A 60 0.24 8.48 0.77
C VAL A 60 -0.22 7.17 1.40
N ASP A 61 0.04 6.02 0.75
CA ASP A 61 -0.18 4.72 1.37
C ASP A 61 0.93 4.42 2.35
N THR A 62 0.55 4.04 3.55
CA THR A 62 1.46 3.77 4.64
C THR A 62 1.34 2.33 5.11
N PRO A 63 2.42 1.76 5.68
CA PRO A 63 2.33 0.50 6.39
C PRO A 63 1.21 0.54 7.43
N GLY A 64 0.51 -0.58 7.60
CA GLY A 64 -0.53 -0.68 8.63
C GLY A 64 0.06 -0.49 10.04
N ILE A 65 -0.62 0.28 10.88
CA ILE A 65 -0.20 0.52 12.27
C ILE A 65 -0.23 -0.80 13.06
N HIS A 66 0.91 -1.22 13.58
CA HIS A 66 1.08 -2.45 14.35
C HIS A 66 2.24 -2.33 15.34
N LYS A 67 2.33 -3.26 16.29
CA LYS A 67 3.45 -3.30 17.25
C LYS A 67 4.72 -3.82 16.57
N ALA A 68 5.79 -3.02 16.57
CA ALA A 68 7.09 -3.40 16.01
C ALA A 68 7.70 -4.59 16.76
N LYS A 69 8.34 -5.51 16.03
CA LYS A 69 9.06 -6.68 16.58
C LYS A 69 10.52 -6.74 16.16
N ASN A 70 10.94 -5.89 15.23
CA ASN A 70 12.28 -5.80 14.66
C ASN A 70 12.47 -4.40 14.04
N LYS A 71 13.67 -4.07 13.58
CA LYS A 71 13.97 -2.76 12.98
C LYS A 71 13.13 -2.45 11.74
N LEU A 72 12.83 -3.43 10.91
CA LEU A 72 11.90 -3.23 9.79
C LEU A 72 10.50 -2.83 10.28
N GLY A 73 10.03 -3.43 11.37
CA GLY A 73 8.77 -3.06 12.01
C GLY A 73 8.79 -1.64 12.57
N GLU A 74 9.88 -1.23 13.22
CA GLU A 74 10.09 0.14 13.72
C GLU A 74 10.09 1.16 12.57
N TYR A 75 10.79 0.86 11.48
CA TYR A 75 10.79 1.66 10.26
C TYR A 75 9.35 1.88 9.73
N MET A 76 8.54 0.82 9.66
CA MET A 76 7.16 0.89 9.18
C MET A 76 6.26 1.74 10.10
N VAL A 77 6.41 1.62 11.42
CA VAL A 77 5.65 2.43 12.39
C VAL A 77 6.03 3.89 12.27
N ASN A 78 7.31 4.21 12.19
CA ASN A 78 7.81 5.58 12.04
C ASN A 78 7.26 6.27 10.78
N ILE A 79 7.19 5.54 9.65
CA ILE A 79 6.58 6.07 8.42
C ILE A 79 5.11 6.38 8.62
N ALA A 80 4.35 5.46 9.23
CA ALA A 80 2.92 5.67 9.46
C ALA A 80 2.64 6.86 10.37
N GLU A 81 3.41 7.03 11.45
CA GLU A 81 3.24 8.15 12.39
C GLU A 81 3.63 9.50 11.78
N ARG A 82 4.73 9.58 11.03
CA ARG A 82 5.12 10.83 10.34
C ARG A 82 4.06 11.27 9.33
N SER A 83 3.54 10.34 8.56
CA SER A 83 2.53 10.63 7.52
C SER A 83 1.25 11.27 8.07
N LEU A 84 0.91 11.05 9.33
CA LEU A 84 -0.28 11.66 9.96
C LEU A 84 -0.15 13.19 10.14
N ASN A 85 1.08 13.68 10.31
CA ASN A 85 1.33 15.10 10.58
C ASN A 85 1.70 15.91 9.33
N GLU A 86 1.92 15.25 8.20
CA GLU A 86 2.41 15.86 6.96
C GLU A 86 1.34 15.95 5.86
N VAL A 87 0.08 15.67 6.19
CA VAL A 87 -1.02 15.61 5.20
C VAL A 87 -2.16 16.58 5.54
N ASP A 88 -2.96 16.91 4.53
CA ASP A 88 -4.12 17.80 4.65
C ASP A 88 -5.36 17.06 5.13
N VAL A 89 -5.46 15.74 4.87
CA VAL A 89 -6.57 14.91 5.30
C VAL A 89 -6.11 13.48 5.60
N VAL A 90 -6.68 12.88 6.64
CA VAL A 90 -6.45 11.48 7.01
C VAL A 90 -7.67 10.66 6.63
N LEU A 91 -7.47 9.59 5.88
CA LEU A 91 -8.49 8.59 5.57
C LEU A 91 -8.30 7.40 6.51
N TRP A 92 -9.17 7.24 7.49
CA TRP A 92 -9.14 6.06 8.34
C TRP A 92 -10.07 4.98 7.80
N LEU A 93 -9.48 3.90 7.26
CA LEU A 93 -10.21 2.77 6.72
C LEU A 93 -10.52 1.73 7.80
N VAL A 94 -11.79 1.31 7.82
CA VAL A 94 -12.29 0.25 8.69
C VAL A 94 -13.14 -0.73 7.88
N GLU A 95 -13.35 -1.93 8.40
CA GLU A 95 -14.33 -2.89 7.90
C GLU A 95 -15.70 -2.64 8.55
N PRO A 96 -16.81 -3.05 7.91
CA PRO A 96 -18.14 -2.92 8.50
C PRO A 96 -18.23 -3.77 9.79
N SER A 97 -18.32 -3.12 10.93
CA SER A 97 -18.40 -3.77 12.24
C SER A 97 -19.01 -2.83 13.27
N THR A 98 -19.82 -3.35 14.17
CA THR A 98 -20.24 -2.64 15.37
C THR A 98 -19.27 -2.82 16.54
N PHE A 99 -18.33 -3.78 16.41
CA PHE A 99 -17.33 -4.03 17.43
C PHE A 99 -16.06 -3.24 17.13
N ILE A 100 -15.75 -2.30 18.01
CA ILE A 100 -14.54 -1.48 17.96
C ILE A 100 -13.49 -2.11 18.88
N GLY A 101 -12.57 -2.86 18.29
CA GLY A 101 -11.58 -3.63 19.02
C GLY A 101 -10.37 -2.81 19.51
N ALA A 102 -9.43 -3.47 20.17
CA ALA A 102 -8.23 -2.81 20.69
C ALA A 102 -7.37 -2.14 19.61
N GLY A 103 -7.36 -2.69 18.40
CA GLY A 103 -6.64 -2.12 17.26
C GLY A 103 -7.22 -0.80 16.80
N GLU A 104 -8.54 -0.69 16.68
CA GLU A 104 -9.25 0.54 16.35
C GLU A 104 -9.09 1.58 17.46
N LYS A 105 -9.22 1.18 18.72
CA LYS A 105 -9.01 2.07 19.89
C LYS A 105 -7.60 2.66 19.92
N HIS A 106 -6.60 1.84 19.58
CA HIS A 106 -5.23 2.34 19.48
C HIS A 106 -5.09 3.41 18.37
N ILE A 107 -5.73 3.20 17.21
CA ILE A 107 -5.73 4.19 16.12
C ILE A 107 -6.45 5.48 16.57
N ILE A 108 -7.61 5.37 17.23
CA ILE A 108 -8.35 6.53 17.78
C ILE A 108 -7.45 7.37 18.69
N GLU A 109 -6.69 6.73 19.58
CA GLU A 109 -5.76 7.44 20.47
C GLU A 109 -4.61 8.15 19.73
N GLN A 110 -4.18 7.64 18.57
CA GLN A 110 -3.23 8.36 17.72
C GLN A 110 -3.90 9.54 17.01
N LEU A 111 -5.12 9.34 16.48
CA LEU A 111 -5.88 10.38 15.78
C LEU A 111 -6.24 11.56 16.70
N LYS A 112 -6.48 11.33 17.99
CA LYS A 112 -6.71 12.41 18.98
C LYS A 112 -5.53 13.35 19.15
N LYS A 113 -4.33 12.94 18.73
CA LYS A 113 -3.10 13.76 18.85
C LYS A 113 -2.87 14.68 17.65
N VAL A 114 -3.57 14.46 16.53
CA VAL A 114 -3.42 15.24 15.29
C VAL A 114 -4.57 16.23 15.14
N LYS A 115 -4.31 17.34 14.45
CA LYS A 115 -5.31 18.36 14.15
C LYS A 115 -5.88 18.22 12.74
N THR A 116 -5.31 17.33 11.95
CA THR A 116 -5.70 17.06 10.57
C THR A 116 -7.11 16.49 10.52
N PRO A 117 -8.00 16.97 9.64
CA PRO A 117 -9.33 16.42 9.48
C PRO A 117 -9.27 14.92 9.14
N VAL A 118 -10.12 14.13 9.80
CA VAL A 118 -10.18 12.69 9.64
C VAL A 118 -11.49 12.30 8.97
N VAL A 119 -11.40 11.65 7.84
CA VAL A 119 -12.53 11.02 7.14
C VAL A 119 -12.54 9.53 7.46
N LEU A 120 -13.62 9.05 8.07
CA LEU A 120 -13.82 7.62 8.27
C LEU A 120 -14.30 6.98 6.97
N VAL A 121 -13.59 5.97 6.50
CA VAL A 121 -13.94 5.20 5.30
C VAL A 121 -14.34 3.78 5.71
N ILE A 122 -15.66 3.48 5.71
CA ILE A 122 -16.16 2.13 5.97
C ILE A 122 -16.09 1.35 4.66
N ASN A 123 -15.02 0.57 4.51
CA ASN A 123 -14.76 -0.17 3.27
C ASN A 123 -15.41 -1.57 3.30
N LYS A 124 -15.49 -2.22 2.14
CA LYS A 124 -16.08 -3.58 1.95
C LYS A 124 -17.59 -3.64 2.17
N ILE A 125 -18.32 -2.57 1.84
CA ILE A 125 -19.79 -2.57 1.96
C ILE A 125 -20.46 -3.58 1.03
N ASP A 126 -19.75 -4.08 0.03
CA ASP A 126 -20.16 -5.19 -0.84
C ASP A 126 -20.35 -6.54 -0.09
N MET A 127 -19.84 -6.64 1.13
CA MET A 127 -19.91 -7.85 1.96
C MET A 127 -21.05 -7.84 2.99
N VAL A 128 -21.83 -6.74 3.08
CA VAL A 128 -22.88 -6.55 4.06
C VAL A 128 -24.16 -6.04 3.37
N LYS A 129 -25.29 -6.11 4.08
CA LYS A 129 -26.55 -5.56 3.57
C LYS A 129 -26.58 -4.04 3.71
N LYS A 130 -27.20 -3.36 2.75
CA LYS A 130 -27.28 -1.88 2.74
C LYS A 130 -27.95 -1.31 4.00
N GLU A 131 -28.92 -2.02 4.53
CA GLU A 131 -29.66 -1.63 5.75
C GLU A 131 -28.79 -1.62 7.00
N GLU A 132 -27.69 -2.40 7.01
CA GLU A 132 -26.76 -2.49 8.14
C GLU A 132 -25.75 -1.34 8.16
N ILE A 133 -25.54 -0.64 7.03
CA ILE A 133 -24.50 0.40 6.90
C ILE A 133 -24.70 1.52 7.93
N LEU A 134 -25.94 1.96 8.16
CA LEU A 134 -26.23 2.99 9.16
C LEU A 134 -25.84 2.57 10.57
N THR A 135 -26.01 1.29 10.91
CA THR A 135 -25.61 0.74 12.22
C THR A 135 -24.10 0.81 12.42
N PHE A 136 -23.32 0.58 11.37
CA PHE A 136 -21.86 0.71 11.44
C PHE A 136 -21.44 2.17 11.57
N ILE A 137 -22.07 3.08 10.83
CA ILE A 137 -21.84 4.53 10.97
C ILE A 137 -22.12 4.97 12.42
N ASP A 138 -23.25 4.57 12.98
CA ASP A 138 -23.66 4.92 14.34
C ASP A 138 -22.67 4.40 15.40
N ALA A 139 -22.11 3.21 15.20
CA ALA A 139 -21.10 2.66 16.11
C ALA A 139 -19.80 3.50 16.15
N TYR A 140 -19.35 4.00 14.99
CA TYR A 140 -18.10 4.76 14.92
C TYR A 140 -18.25 6.23 15.26
N ARG A 141 -19.37 6.89 14.90
CA ARG A 141 -19.55 8.34 15.10
C ARG A 141 -19.47 8.79 16.56
N THR A 142 -19.66 7.88 17.52
CA THR A 142 -19.55 8.17 18.95
C THR A 142 -18.12 8.10 19.49
N GLU A 143 -17.22 7.52 18.74
CA GLU A 143 -15.83 7.26 19.18
C GLU A 143 -14.86 8.41 18.84
N TYR A 144 -15.16 9.17 17.80
CA TYR A 144 -14.30 10.25 17.31
C TYR A 144 -15.15 11.27 16.52
N ASP A 145 -14.75 12.55 16.57
CA ASP A 145 -15.36 13.62 15.77
C ASP A 145 -14.81 13.62 14.35
N PHE A 146 -15.44 12.83 13.47
CA PHE A 146 -15.03 12.70 12.09
C PHE A 146 -15.47 13.90 11.25
N ALA A 147 -14.57 14.39 10.37
CA ALA A 147 -14.88 15.40 9.38
C ALA A 147 -15.96 14.91 8.39
N ALA A 148 -15.93 13.63 8.03
CA ALA A 148 -16.96 12.94 7.24
C ALA A 148 -16.89 11.42 7.48
N ILE A 149 -17.98 10.72 7.14
CA ILE A 149 -18.04 9.24 7.14
C ILE A 149 -18.55 8.79 5.78
N VAL A 150 -17.73 8.01 5.05
CA VAL A 150 -18.03 7.57 3.68
C VAL A 150 -17.95 6.04 3.59
N PRO A 151 -19.11 5.36 3.45
CA PRO A 151 -19.11 3.93 3.14
C PRO A 151 -18.71 3.68 1.69
N VAL A 152 -17.78 2.75 1.44
CA VAL A 152 -17.27 2.44 0.09
C VAL A 152 -17.08 0.94 -0.14
N SER A 153 -17.10 0.51 -1.40
CA SER A 153 -16.49 -0.75 -1.81
C SER A 153 -15.28 -0.47 -2.70
N ALA A 154 -14.09 -0.57 -2.13
CA ALA A 154 -12.85 -0.43 -2.88
C ALA A 154 -12.69 -1.50 -3.99
N ARG A 155 -13.36 -2.65 -3.83
CA ARG A 155 -13.34 -3.74 -4.80
C ARG A 155 -14.17 -3.43 -6.04
N ASN A 156 -15.35 -2.86 -5.84
CA ASN A 156 -16.34 -2.64 -6.90
C ASN A 156 -16.36 -1.18 -7.39
N GLY A 157 -15.63 -0.26 -6.72
CA GLY A 157 -15.66 1.17 -7.02
C GLY A 157 -16.91 1.89 -6.50
N GLU A 158 -17.74 1.24 -5.66
CA GLU A 158 -18.96 1.86 -5.14
C GLU A 158 -18.63 2.99 -4.18
N ASN A 159 -19.21 4.17 -4.39
CA ASN A 159 -19.00 5.43 -3.65
C ASN A 159 -17.56 5.98 -3.66
N THR A 160 -16.69 5.50 -4.54
CA THR A 160 -15.32 6.01 -4.62
C THR A 160 -15.27 7.44 -5.17
N ASP A 161 -16.16 7.80 -6.10
CA ASP A 161 -16.26 9.15 -6.63
C ASP A 161 -16.73 10.14 -5.55
N GLU A 162 -17.66 9.73 -4.69
CA GLU A 162 -18.10 10.55 -3.57
C GLU A 162 -16.97 10.75 -2.54
N LEU A 163 -16.18 9.71 -2.27
CA LEU A 163 -15.00 9.83 -1.43
C LEU A 163 -14.00 10.86 -1.99
N VAL A 164 -13.76 10.86 -3.31
CA VAL A 164 -12.88 11.86 -3.96
C VAL A 164 -13.40 13.27 -3.75
N LYS A 165 -14.70 13.51 -3.94
CA LYS A 165 -15.32 14.83 -3.69
C LYS A 165 -15.17 15.26 -2.23
N VAL A 166 -15.39 14.35 -1.29
CA VAL A 166 -15.22 14.63 0.14
C VAL A 166 -13.76 15.00 0.44
N ILE A 167 -12.78 14.26 -0.09
CA ILE A 167 -11.36 14.58 0.11
C ILE A 167 -11.05 15.98 -0.41
N LEU A 168 -11.48 16.31 -1.65
CA LEU A 168 -11.25 17.62 -2.27
C LEU A 168 -11.83 18.78 -1.44
N GLN A 169 -12.88 18.58 -0.64
CA GLN A 169 -13.43 19.62 0.24
C GLN A 169 -12.41 20.08 1.28
N TYR A 170 -11.57 19.17 1.77
CA TYR A 170 -10.60 19.43 2.84
C TYR A 170 -9.21 19.84 2.31
N LEU A 171 -8.97 19.77 0.98
CA LEU A 171 -7.71 20.20 0.42
C LEU A 171 -7.66 21.73 0.21
N PRO A 172 -6.48 22.35 0.39
CA PRO A 172 -6.27 23.77 0.12
C PRO A 172 -6.35 24.08 -1.38
N TYR A 173 -6.63 25.32 -1.71
CA TYR A 173 -6.43 25.85 -3.05
C TYR A 173 -4.94 25.95 -3.36
N GLY A 174 -4.51 25.45 -4.49
CA GLY A 174 -3.11 25.44 -4.87
C GLY A 174 -2.86 24.91 -6.29
N PRO A 175 -1.63 25.08 -6.80
CA PRO A 175 -1.24 24.52 -8.09
C PRO A 175 -1.07 23.00 -8.02
N GLN A 176 -1.02 22.34 -9.17
CA GLN A 176 -0.61 20.95 -9.28
C GLN A 176 0.81 20.74 -8.75
N PHE A 177 1.03 19.65 -8.02
CA PHE A 177 2.36 19.20 -7.57
C PHE A 177 3.07 18.36 -8.63
N TYR A 178 2.29 17.63 -9.45
CA TYR A 178 2.75 16.68 -10.45
C TYR A 178 2.06 16.95 -11.79
N ASP A 179 2.68 16.56 -12.89
CA ASP A 179 2.06 16.60 -14.20
C ASP A 179 0.79 15.73 -14.25
N GLU A 180 -0.16 16.07 -15.13
CA GLU A 180 -1.48 15.42 -15.21
C GLU A 180 -1.41 13.91 -15.45
N GLU A 181 -0.38 13.44 -16.16
CA GLU A 181 -0.17 12.03 -16.49
C GLU A 181 0.56 11.26 -15.38
N THR A 182 1.08 11.95 -14.36
CA THR A 182 1.81 11.31 -13.26
C THR A 182 0.85 10.56 -12.36
N VAL A 183 1.04 9.26 -12.21
CA VAL A 183 0.24 8.39 -11.33
C VAL A 183 0.97 7.96 -10.06
N THR A 184 2.30 8.04 -10.04
CA THR A 184 3.16 7.73 -8.89
C THR A 184 4.55 8.31 -9.05
N ASP A 185 5.22 8.58 -7.93
CA ASP A 185 6.63 8.95 -7.86
C ASP A 185 7.57 7.74 -7.77
N GLN A 186 7.01 6.53 -7.66
CA GLN A 186 7.81 5.33 -7.47
C GLN A 186 8.52 4.92 -8.76
N PRO A 187 9.84 4.65 -8.71
CA PRO A 187 10.56 4.10 -9.85
C PRO A 187 9.95 2.77 -10.30
N GLU A 188 9.81 2.55 -11.62
CA GLU A 188 9.31 1.27 -12.17
C GLU A 188 10.01 0.05 -11.58
N ARG A 189 11.31 0.15 -11.35
CA ARG A 189 12.14 -0.90 -10.73
C ARG A 189 11.61 -1.30 -9.35
N GLN A 190 11.12 -0.34 -8.55
CA GLN A 190 10.59 -0.61 -7.24
C GLN A 190 9.20 -1.24 -7.31
N ILE A 191 8.36 -0.78 -8.23
CA ILE A 191 7.04 -1.38 -8.47
C ILE A 191 7.20 -2.84 -8.92
N VAL A 192 8.15 -3.12 -9.81
CA VAL A 192 8.48 -4.49 -10.26
C VAL A 192 8.91 -5.38 -9.09
N ALA A 193 9.79 -4.88 -8.20
CA ALA A 193 10.21 -5.62 -7.01
C ALA A 193 9.02 -5.95 -6.11
N GLU A 194 8.13 -5.00 -5.88
CA GLU A 194 6.92 -5.17 -5.08
C GLU A 194 5.93 -6.15 -5.74
N LEU A 195 5.74 -6.12 -7.07
CA LEU A 195 4.91 -7.10 -7.78
C LEU A 195 5.44 -8.53 -7.61
N ILE A 196 6.76 -8.73 -7.68
CA ILE A 196 7.37 -10.04 -7.41
C ILE A 196 7.12 -10.45 -5.96
N ARG A 197 7.28 -9.50 -5.00
CA ARG A 197 7.03 -9.74 -3.58
C ARG A 197 5.57 -10.09 -3.31
N GLU A 198 4.61 -9.43 -3.96
CA GLU A 198 3.18 -9.75 -3.88
C GLU A 198 2.92 -11.22 -4.26
N LYS A 199 3.48 -11.69 -5.39
CA LYS A 199 3.25 -13.08 -5.82
C LYS A 199 3.90 -14.08 -4.87
N ALA A 200 5.05 -13.74 -4.29
CA ALA A 200 5.64 -14.54 -3.22
C ALA A 200 4.76 -14.54 -1.97
N LEU A 201 4.18 -13.40 -1.55
CA LEU A 201 3.22 -13.34 -0.45
C LEU A 201 2.00 -14.23 -0.69
N HIS A 202 1.47 -14.28 -1.91
CA HIS A 202 0.31 -15.12 -2.25
C HIS A 202 0.64 -16.62 -2.28
N CYS A 203 1.85 -16.98 -2.67
CA CYS A 203 2.27 -18.37 -2.83
C CYS A 203 2.83 -19.01 -1.56
N LEU A 204 3.43 -18.20 -0.66
CA LEU A 204 4.10 -18.68 0.55
C LEU A 204 3.16 -18.61 1.76
N GLN A 205 3.42 -19.40 2.80
CA GLN A 205 2.59 -19.48 4.00
C GLN A 205 3.43 -19.26 5.26
N ASP A 206 2.76 -19.24 6.41
CA ASP A 206 3.31 -19.08 7.74
C ASP A 206 4.19 -17.84 7.89
N GLU A 207 5.36 -17.96 8.49
CA GLU A 207 6.28 -16.86 8.76
C GLU A 207 7.18 -16.48 7.56
N ILE A 208 7.22 -17.31 6.50
CA ILE A 208 8.14 -17.10 5.36
C ILE A 208 7.86 -15.78 4.63
N PRO A 209 6.60 -15.43 4.31
CA PRO A 209 6.28 -14.19 3.61
C PRO A 209 6.75 -12.93 4.35
N HIS A 210 6.78 -12.97 5.68
CA HIS A 210 7.17 -11.83 6.51
C HIS A 210 8.67 -11.57 6.50
N GLY A 211 9.47 -12.61 6.18
CA GLY A 211 10.94 -12.55 6.15
C GLY A 211 11.55 -12.40 4.77
N ILE A 212 10.77 -12.07 3.72
CA ILE A 212 11.31 -11.89 2.36
C ILE A 212 11.46 -10.42 1.98
N ALA A 213 12.46 -10.15 1.15
CA ALA A 213 12.59 -8.92 0.35
C ALA A 213 12.88 -9.30 -1.10
N VAL A 214 12.74 -8.37 -2.03
CA VAL A 214 13.07 -8.57 -3.44
C VAL A 214 14.02 -7.46 -3.87
N ALA A 215 15.16 -7.85 -4.43
CA ALA A 215 16.11 -6.95 -5.05
C ALA A 215 16.08 -7.17 -6.56
N ILE A 216 16.00 -6.07 -7.32
CA ILE A 216 16.16 -6.13 -8.77
C ILE A 216 17.67 -5.97 -9.06
N ASP A 217 18.30 -7.00 -9.58
CA ASP A 217 19.72 -6.97 -9.90
C ASP A 217 19.98 -6.25 -11.23
N ARG A 218 19.12 -6.53 -12.23
CA ARG A 218 19.16 -5.92 -13.56
C ARG A 218 17.76 -5.67 -14.08
N MET A 219 17.56 -4.54 -14.75
CA MET A 219 16.35 -4.22 -15.51
C MET A 219 16.74 -3.43 -16.75
N LYS A 220 16.61 -4.04 -17.93
CA LYS A 220 17.09 -3.43 -19.19
C LYS A 220 16.24 -3.85 -20.38
N MET A 221 15.78 -2.87 -21.16
CA MET A 221 15.11 -3.11 -22.43
C MET A 221 16.11 -3.53 -23.50
N GLU A 222 15.87 -4.67 -24.14
CA GLU A 222 16.67 -5.16 -25.27
C GLU A 222 15.71 -5.73 -26.34
N LYS A 223 15.80 -5.26 -27.57
CA LYS A 223 14.99 -5.74 -28.71
C LYS A 223 13.49 -5.83 -28.40
N ARG A 224 12.91 -4.81 -27.74
CA ARG A 224 11.49 -4.74 -27.31
C ARG A 224 11.08 -5.77 -26.25
N VAL A 225 12.05 -6.37 -25.57
CA VAL A 225 11.80 -7.25 -24.42
C VAL A 225 12.50 -6.67 -23.20
N MET A 226 11.78 -6.48 -22.12
CA MET A 226 12.35 -6.07 -20.83
C MET A 226 12.97 -7.28 -20.15
N ASN A 227 14.30 -7.28 -20.04
CA ASN A 227 15.05 -8.31 -19.30
C ASN A 227 15.18 -7.89 -17.84
N ILE A 228 14.66 -8.72 -16.95
CA ILE A 228 14.65 -8.48 -15.51
C ILE A 228 15.29 -9.67 -14.81
N ASP A 229 16.35 -9.37 -14.06
CA ASP A 229 17.00 -10.29 -13.15
C ASP A 229 16.71 -9.84 -11.72
N ALA A 230 16.13 -10.70 -10.89
CA ALA A 230 15.73 -10.35 -9.53
C ALA A 230 16.03 -11.48 -8.54
N THR A 231 16.36 -11.09 -7.31
CA THR A 231 16.68 -12.01 -6.22
C THR A 231 15.65 -11.87 -5.10
N ILE A 232 15.00 -12.98 -4.74
CA ILE A 232 14.18 -13.07 -3.53
C ILE A 232 15.12 -13.35 -2.35
N ILE A 233 15.16 -12.46 -1.40
CA ILE A 233 15.95 -12.55 -0.18
C ILE A 233 15.11 -13.22 0.90
N CYS A 234 15.69 -14.16 1.66
CA CYS A 234 15.06 -14.78 2.82
C CYS A 234 16.08 -14.92 3.97
N GLU A 235 15.61 -15.22 5.18
CA GLU A 235 16.49 -15.23 6.36
C GLU A 235 17.14 -16.58 6.68
N ARG A 236 16.56 -17.70 6.19
CA ARG A 236 16.97 -19.06 6.57
C ARG A 236 17.08 -19.97 5.34
N ASP A 237 17.97 -20.95 5.42
CA ASP A 237 18.12 -21.96 4.36
C ASP A 237 16.86 -22.82 4.18
N SER A 238 16.15 -23.12 5.28
CA SER A 238 14.84 -23.80 5.21
C SER A 238 13.82 -23.01 4.41
N HIS A 239 13.78 -21.66 4.56
CA HIS A 239 12.92 -20.78 3.79
C HIS A 239 13.29 -20.79 2.31
N LYS A 240 14.60 -20.78 1.99
CA LYS A 240 15.09 -20.86 0.60
C LYS A 240 14.57 -22.12 -0.09
N GLY A 241 14.64 -23.29 0.57
CA GLY A 241 14.12 -24.53 0.02
C GLY A 241 12.63 -24.47 -0.30
N ILE A 242 11.82 -23.87 0.58
CA ILE A 242 10.36 -23.71 0.38
C ILE A 242 10.06 -22.70 -0.76
N ILE A 243 10.79 -21.60 -0.82
CA ILE A 243 10.62 -20.58 -1.89
C ILE A 243 10.97 -21.16 -3.27
N ILE A 244 12.00 -22.02 -3.36
CA ILE A 244 12.35 -22.72 -4.59
C ILE A 244 11.30 -23.79 -4.92
N GLY A 245 10.91 -24.56 -3.91
CA GLY A 245 9.98 -25.68 -4.04
C GLY A 245 10.58 -26.90 -4.76
N LYS A 246 9.83 -28.00 -4.81
CA LYS A 246 10.27 -29.24 -5.47
C LYS A 246 10.58 -28.98 -6.94
N GLN A 247 11.79 -29.26 -7.38
CA GLN A 247 12.28 -29.00 -8.74
C GLN A 247 12.04 -27.57 -9.24
N GLY A 248 12.07 -26.57 -8.34
CA GLY A 248 11.86 -25.18 -8.69
C GLY A 248 10.40 -24.77 -8.95
N SER A 249 9.43 -25.63 -8.65
CA SER A 249 8.01 -25.42 -8.99
C SER A 249 7.41 -24.16 -8.34
N MET A 250 7.74 -23.87 -7.08
CA MET A 250 7.22 -22.71 -6.39
C MET A 250 7.81 -21.42 -6.96
N LEU A 251 9.13 -21.37 -7.18
CA LEU A 251 9.80 -20.22 -7.77
C LEU A 251 9.29 -19.94 -9.20
N LYS A 252 9.05 -21.00 -9.98
CA LYS A 252 8.44 -20.89 -11.32
C LYS A 252 7.04 -20.31 -11.25
N LYS A 253 6.21 -20.74 -10.28
CA LYS A 253 4.86 -20.21 -10.07
C LYS A 253 4.90 -18.72 -9.72
N ILE A 254 5.74 -18.33 -8.78
CA ILE A 254 5.96 -16.92 -8.42
C ILE A 254 6.38 -16.10 -9.65
N GLY A 255 7.39 -16.58 -10.38
CA GLY A 255 7.92 -15.88 -11.54
C GLY A 255 6.91 -15.74 -12.69
N SER A 256 6.14 -16.78 -13.00
CA SER A 256 5.15 -16.72 -14.10
C SER A 256 4.00 -15.76 -13.79
N THR A 257 3.50 -15.77 -12.54
CA THR A 257 2.43 -14.85 -12.12
C THR A 257 2.92 -13.41 -12.00
N ALA A 258 4.15 -13.20 -11.50
CA ALA A 258 4.76 -11.88 -11.45
C ALA A 258 4.99 -11.31 -12.86
N ARG A 259 5.55 -12.12 -13.77
CA ARG A 259 5.79 -11.70 -15.15
C ARG A 259 4.51 -11.19 -15.83
N TYR A 260 3.39 -11.89 -15.67
CA TYR A 260 2.12 -11.47 -16.24
C TYR A 260 1.69 -10.07 -15.80
N GLU A 261 1.80 -9.75 -14.51
CA GLU A 261 1.47 -8.43 -13.98
C GLU A 261 2.47 -7.36 -14.43
N ILE A 262 3.76 -7.70 -14.49
CA ILE A 262 4.82 -6.78 -14.93
C ILE A 262 4.64 -6.46 -16.42
N GLU A 263 4.31 -7.44 -17.26
CA GLU A 263 4.01 -7.23 -18.69
C GLU A 263 2.84 -6.26 -18.88
N ARG A 264 1.80 -6.36 -18.05
CA ARG A 264 0.65 -5.44 -18.08
C ARG A 264 1.02 -4.02 -17.65
N MET A 265 1.88 -3.90 -16.61
CA MET A 265 2.30 -2.61 -16.09
C MET A 265 3.23 -1.87 -17.06
N LEU A 266 4.19 -2.59 -17.67
CA LEU A 266 5.20 -2.01 -18.57
C LEU A 266 4.75 -1.95 -20.03
N ASP A 267 3.57 -2.49 -20.35
CA ASP A 267 3.05 -2.65 -21.71
C ASP A 267 4.07 -3.21 -22.71
N CYS A 268 4.86 -4.20 -22.26
CA CYS A 268 5.88 -4.85 -23.07
C CYS A 268 6.11 -6.31 -22.68
N LYS A 269 6.77 -7.07 -23.56
CA LYS A 269 7.19 -8.45 -23.22
C LYS A 269 8.30 -8.44 -22.19
N VAL A 270 8.23 -9.39 -21.23
CA VAL A 270 9.16 -9.49 -20.10
C VAL A 270 9.83 -10.86 -20.06
N ASN A 271 11.16 -10.86 -19.98
CA ASN A 271 11.96 -12.02 -19.64
C ASN A 271 12.42 -11.91 -18.19
N LEU A 272 11.71 -12.59 -17.27
CA LEU A 272 11.97 -12.54 -15.83
C LEU A 272 12.76 -13.76 -15.39
N LYS A 273 13.91 -13.51 -14.76
CA LYS A 273 14.74 -14.53 -14.09
C LYS A 273 14.75 -14.26 -12.60
N LEU A 274 14.48 -15.31 -11.80
CA LEU A 274 14.44 -15.22 -10.34
C LEU A 274 15.47 -16.12 -9.69
N TRP A 275 16.15 -15.59 -8.69
CA TRP A 275 17.04 -16.32 -7.77
C TRP A 275 16.53 -16.21 -6.34
N VAL A 276 17.05 -17.07 -5.47
CA VAL A 276 16.78 -17.03 -4.04
C VAL A 276 18.09 -17.01 -3.26
N LYS A 277 18.26 -16.00 -2.41
CA LYS A 277 19.46 -15.81 -1.58
C LYS A 277 19.09 -15.77 -0.10
N VAL A 278 19.89 -16.43 0.73
CA VAL A 278 19.77 -16.32 2.19
C VAL A 278 20.61 -15.15 2.67
N GLN A 279 19.99 -14.27 3.45
CA GLN A 279 20.63 -13.17 4.14
C GLN A 279 20.10 -13.12 5.58
N LYS A 280 20.87 -13.69 6.49
CA LYS A 280 20.47 -13.80 7.91
C LYS A 280 20.26 -12.43 8.54
N ASN A 281 19.20 -12.32 9.34
CA ASN A 281 18.88 -11.12 10.13
C ASN A 281 18.81 -9.80 9.32
N TRP A 282 18.44 -9.87 8.04
CA TRP A 282 18.41 -8.68 7.20
C TRP A 282 17.42 -7.61 7.71
N ARG A 283 16.35 -8.03 8.41
CA ARG A 283 15.32 -7.13 8.99
C ARG A 283 15.83 -6.33 10.20
N ASP A 284 16.95 -6.69 10.77
CA ASP A 284 17.58 -6.02 11.90
C ASP A 284 18.91 -5.32 11.53
N SER A 285 19.24 -5.27 10.23
CA SER A 285 20.44 -4.62 9.69
C SER A 285 20.08 -3.39 8.87
N ASP A 286 20.40 -2.20 9.34
CA ASP A 286 20.15 -0.94 8.64
C ASP A 286 20.81 -0.91 7.26
N PHE A 287 22.02 -1.45 7.15
CA PHE A 287 22.76 -1.56 5.88
C PHE A 287 22.00 -2.44 4.86
N LEU A 288 21.53 -3.61 5.27
CA LEU A 288 20.80 -4.52 4.40
C LEU A 288 19.40 -3.99 4.06
N MET A 289 18.73 -3.39 5.02
CA MET A 289 17.44 -2.74 4.82
C MET A 289 17.56 -1.64 3.75
N LYS A 290 18.56 -0.78 3.86
CA LYS A 290 18.84 0.27 2.87
C LYS A 290 19.10 -0.30 1.48
N ASN A 291 19.87 -1.40 1.37
CA ASN A 291 20.14 -2.07 0.09
C ASN A 291 18.90 -2.71 -0.54
N PHE A 292 17.91 -3.07 0.25
CA PHE A 292 16.64 -3.65 -0.23
C PHE A 292 15.52 -2.61 -0.41
N GLY A 293 15.87 -1.30 -0.36
CA GLY A 293 14.92 -0.21 -0.63
C GLY A 293 14.16 0.31 0.60
N TYR A 294 14.56 -0.09 1.81
CA TYR A 294 13.99 0.42 3.07
C TYR A 294 14.90 1.51 3.65
N ARG A 295 14.73 2.75 3.20
CA ARG A 295 15.60 3.89 3.56
C ARG A 295 14.88 4.85 4.49
N GLN A 296 15.45 5.15 5.65
CA GLN A 296 14.90 6.12 6.58
C GLN A 296 15.11 7.58 6.13
N ASP A 297 16.12 7.82 5.30
CA ASP A 297 16.58 9.16 4.90
C ASP A 297 15.77 9.76 3.72
N GLU A 298 14.86 9.01 3.12
CA GLU A 298 14.06 9.47 1.97
C GLU A 298 12.67 10.00 2.38
N TYR A 299 12.40 10.12 3.70
CA TYR A 299 11.10 10.56 4.20
C TYR A 299 11.23 11.54 5.37
#